data_8f844fbce48973c0d019586bc4f7e11e
#
_entry.id   8f844fbce48973c0d019586bc4f7e11e
#
_cell.length_a   1.000
_cell.length_b   1.000
_cell.length_c   1.000
_cell.angle_alpha   90.00
_cell.angle_beta   90.00
_cell.angle_gamma   90.00
#
_symmetry.space_group_name_H-M   'P 1'
#
loop_
_entity.id
_entity.type
_entity.pdbx_description
1 polymer ?
#
loop_
_entity_poly.entity_id
_entity_poly.type
_entity_poly.pdbx_seq_one_letter_code
_entity_poly.pdbx_strand_id
1 'polypeptide(L)'
;MKKALMLTLTLVLALAFVSCAKEEASEAAAPSEPAQASYVENPWTEGEDLSGQTVDVFGAFVDVDAERFNASMAKFEEETGIDIEYEGSGDFEALITVRTEGGDPPDIAAFPQPGLMKDLHSKGYIADIKNWWEPGYLEEQYNDAWIELGTVDGDMTGVWYRANLKSLVWYAVPVFEEEGYEIPQTWDELIALSDQMVADGYTPWSISMESSGATGWVATDWVEDILLRTAPPEKYDEWVAGELKFDSPEIRTAIEYMSEIWFNPDYVLGGTNSILTVPFGDGPAPLVQDPPRALMHRQANFITGFFPEKGDEIPEKINYFYLPPINEEEYGKPVLGAGDLFSAFNDDPATKAVMKFLSQGVSTKEWVEAGGFVSPHNDQDMSWYPSDIERGYAQILQEADTFRFDASDLMPGQVGAGSFWKGMVDYVSGEDLDDVLEAIDRSWPEE
;
A
#
# COMPACT_ATOMS: atom_id res chain seq x y z
N MET A 1 -55.53 -28.00 27.62
CA MET A 1 -56.90 -27.84 27.14
C MET A 1 -56.79 -27.51 25.66
N LYS A 2 -56.86 -28.48 24.75
CA LYS A 2 -57.99 -28.91 23.91
C LYS A 2 -58.58 -27.73 23.12
N LYS A 3 -58.43 -27.73 21.75
CA LYS A 3 -59.20 -28.39 20.66
C LYS A 3 -58.54 -27.90 19.32
N ALA A 4 -58.06 -28.58 18.30
CA ALA A 4 -58.63 -29.57 17.38
C ALA A 4 -59.99 -29.19 16.72
N LEU A 5 -59.96 -29.06 15.37
CA LEU A 5 -60.99 -29.48 14.40
C LEU A 5 -60.56 -28.98 13.01
N MET A 6 -60.17 -29.83 12.06
CA MET A 6 -60.89 -30.79 11.21
C MET A 6 -61.67 -30.13 10.05
N LEU A 7 -61.15 -30.34 8.83
CA LEU A 7 -61.73 -30.99 7.63
C LEU A 7 -62.97 -30.37 6.96
N THR A 8 -62.89 -30.06 5.66
CA THR A 8 -63.83 -30.65 4.69
C THR A 8 -63.29 -30.57 3.24
N LEU A 9 -63.31 -31.73 2.63
CA LEU A 9 -63.07 -32.11 1.25
C LEU A 9 -64.37 -31.85 0.44
N THR A 10 -64.27 -31.24 -0.76
CA THR A 10 -65.40 -31.31 -1.75
C THR A 10 -64.83 -31.59 -3.14
N LEU A 11 -65.16 -32.78 -3.59
CA LEU A 11 -65.02 -33.37 -4.89
C LEU A 11 -66.19 -32.92 -5.78
N VAL A 12 -65.94 -32.37 -6.96
CA VAL A 12 -66.97 -32.28 -8.04
C VAL A 12 -66.44 -32.80 -9.34
N LEU A 13 -67.10 -33.87 -9.79
CA LEU A 13 -66.98 -34.56 -11.08
C LEU A 13 -67.94 -33.92 -12.08
N ALA A 14 -67.50 -33.66 -13.33
CA ALA A 14 -68.40 -33.63 -14.50
C ALA A 14 -67.54 -33.59 -15.77
N LEU A 15 -67.47 -34.71 -16.42
CA LEU A 15 -68.10 -35.12 -17.70
C LEU A 15 -67.56 -34.48 -18.99
N ALA A 16 -67.10 -35.40 -19.81
CA ALA A 16 -66.54 -35.36 -21.12
C ALA A 16 -67.40 -34.70 -22.20
N PHE A 17 -66.77 -34.02 -23.15
CA PHE A 17 -67.19 -33.99 -24.56
C PHE A 17 -66.01 -34.35 -25.47
N VAL A 18 -66.22 -35.43 -26.22
CA VAL A 18 -65.37 -35.90 -27.33
C VAL A 18 -65.69 -35.03 -28.54
N SER A 19 -64.65 -34.42 -29.11
CA SER A 19 -64.67 -33.93 -30.48
C SER A 19 -63.39 -34.35 -31.20
N CYS A 20 -63.52 -35.21 -32.20
CA CYS A 20 -62.48 -35.57 -33.13
C CYS A 20 -62.04 -34.40 -33.99
N ALA A 21 -60.75 -34.09 -33.97
CA ALA A 21 -60.12 -33.38 -35.07
C ALA A 21 -58.67 -33.90 -35.19
N LYS A 22 -58.36 -34.35 -36.37
CA LYS A 22 -57.14 -34.73 -37.08
C LYS A 22 -55.81 -34.57 -36.34
N GLU A 23 -55.07 -35.67 -36.25
CA GLU A 23 -53.64 -35.76 -36.09
C GLU A 23 -52.92 -35.02 -37.23
N GLU A 24 -52.29 -33.90 -36.92
CA GLU A 24 -51.09 -33.43 -37.64
C GLU A 24 -49.87 -33.81 -36.80
N ALA A 25 -48.98 -34.57 -37.42
CA ALA A 25 -47.71 -35.00 -36.82
C ALA A 25 -46.89 -33.77 -36.46
N SER A 26 -46.71 -33.54 -35.13
CA SER A 26 -45.72 -32.59 -34.64
C SER A 26 -44.34 -33.21 -34.79
N GLU A 27 -43.58 -32.68 -35.72
CA GLU A 27 -42.13 -32.90 -35.82
C GLU A 27 -41.48 -32.61 -34.47
N ALA A 28 -40.84 -33.62 -33.86
CA ALA A 28 -40.06 -33.45 -32.69
C ALA A 28 -38.93 -32.43 -32.95
N ALA A 29 -38.97 -31.30 -32.24
CA ALA A 29 -37.89 -30.33 -32.22
C ALA A 29 -36.61 -31.06 -31.76
N ALA A 30 -35.57 -31.01 -32.56
CA ALA A 30 -34.23 -31.43 -32.21
C ALA A 30 -33.78 -30.67 -30.97
N PRO A 31 -32.99 -31.28 -30.06
CA PRO A 31 -32.44 -30.56 -28.92
C PRO A 31 -31.65 -29.38 -29.47
N SER A 32 -32.01 -28.17 -29.03
CA SER A 32 -31.22 -26.97 -29.29
C SER A 32 -29.82 -27.21 -28.73
N GLU A 33 -28.81 -27.13 -29.58
CA GLU A 33 -27.43 -26.99 -29.14
C GLU A 33 -27.35 -25.88 -28.11
N PRO A 34 -26.59 -26.08 -27.00
CA PRO A 34 -26.34 -24.98 -26.06
C PRO A 34 -25.82 -23.81 -26.88
N ALA A 35 -26.44 -22.64 -26.68
CA ALA A 35 -25.97 -21.40 -27.29
C ALA A 35 -24.49 -21.26 -26.89
N GLN A 36 -23.60 -21.32 -27.88
CA GLN A 36 -22.23 -20.89 -27.72
C GLN A 36 -22.35 -19.45 -27.25
N ALA A 37 -22.00 -19.21 -25.96
CA ALA A 37 -21.77 -17.88 -25.49
C ALA A 37 -20.79 -17.22 -26.44
N SER A 38 -21.18 -16.09 -27.02
CA SER A 38 -20.31 -15.32 -27.88
C SER A 38 -19.12 -14.94 -27.04
N TYR A 39 -17.98 -15.60 -27.25
CA TYR A 39 -16.72 -15.29 -26.59
C TYR A 39 -16.38 -13.84 -26.95
N VAL A 40 -16.45 -12.97 -25.95
CA VAL A 40 -15.93 -11.60 -26.07
C VAL A 40 -14.43 -11.76 -25.87
N GLU A 41 -13.65 -11.45 -26.90
CA GLU A 41 -12.19 -11.49 -26.84
C GLU A 41 -11.74 -10.60 -25.65
N ASN A 42 -11.31 -11.25 -24.56
CA ASN A 42 -10.87 -10.55 -23.36
C ASN A 42 -9.44 -10.08 -23.59
N PRO A 43 -9.13 -8.78 -23.42
CA PRO A 43 -7.81 -8.23 -23.76
C PRO A 43 -6.68 -8.80 -22.91
N TRP A 44 -6.97 -9.27 -21.68
CA TRP A 44 -5.95 -9.78 -20.78
C TRP A 44 -5.59 -11.24 -21.03
N THR A 45 -6.54 -12.05 -21.53
CA THR A 45 -6.35 -13.49 -21.76
C THR A 45 -5.87 -13.81 -23.19
N GLU A 46 -5.67 -12.78 -24.04
CA GLU A 46 -5.28 -12.95 -25.46
C GLU A 46 -6.19 -13.90 -26.24
N GLY A 47 -7.47 -13.99 -25.85
CA GLY A 47 -8.43 -14.86 -26.47
C GLY A 47 -8.42 -16.32 -25.99
N GLU A 48 -7.63 -16.65 -24.95
CA GLU A 48 -7.67 -17.96 -24.31
C GLU A 48 -8.82 -18.04 -23.28
N ASP A 49 -9.42 -19.22 -23.15
CA ASP A 49 -10.37 -19.52 -22.06
C ASP A 49 -9.58 -20.01 -20.84
N LEU A 50 -9.36 -19.11 -19.90
CA LEU A 50 -8.65 -19.38 -18.65
C LEU A 50 -9.60 -19.54 -17.46
N SER A 51 -10.90 -19.67 -17.71
CA SER A 51 -11.92 -19.78 -16.67
C SER A 51 -11.69 -20.99 -15.76
N GLY A 52 -11.81 -20.77 -14.45
CA GLY A 52 -11.59 -21.79 -13.41
C GLY A 52 -10.12 -22.05 -13.09
N GLN A 53 -9.18 -21.28 -13.64
CA GLN A 53 -7.81 -21.23 -13.15
C GLN A 53 -7.71 -20.34 -11.93
N THR A 54 -6.80 -20.66 -11.02
CA THR A 54 -6.51 -19.87 -9.81
C THR A 54 -5.13 -19.27 -9.93
N VAL A 55 -4.97 -18.03 -9.46
CA VAL A 55 -3.67 -17.35 -9.31
C VAL A 55 -3.46 -17.01 -7.84
N ASP A 56 -2.43 -17.61 -7.22
CA ASP A 56 -2.02 -17.33 -5.84
C ASP A 56 -1.22 -16.02 -5.79
N VAL A 57 -1.74 -15.04 -5.06
CA VAL A 57 -1.09 -13.73 -4.89
C VAL A 57 -0.76 -13.53 -3.42
N PHE A 58 0.51 -13.29 -3.10
CA PHE A 58 0.97 -13.07 -1.74
C PHE A 58 1.55 -11.67 -1.55
N GLY A 59 1.22 -10.99 -0.45
CA GLY A 59 1.67 -9.61 -0.24
C GLY A 59 1.58 -9.11 1.19
N ALA A 60 1.98 -7.84 1.39
CA ALA A 60 1.97 -7.17 2.68
C ALA A 60 0.64 -6.45 3.00
N PHE A 61 -0.33 -6.43 2.07
CA PHE A 61 -1.63 -5.81 2.34
C PHE A 61 -2.41 -6.65 3.34
N VAL A 62 -2.74 -6.07 4.48
CA VAL A 62 -3.53 -6.70 5.54
C VAL A 62 -4.79 -5.87 5.82
N ASP A 63 -5.72 -6.42 6.57
CA ASP A 63 -6.94 -5.74 7.02
C ASP A 63 -7.68 -5.03 5.88
N VAL A 64 -7.90 -3.72 6.00
CA VAL A 64 -8.65 -2.91 5.04
C VAL A 64 -7.97 -2.84 3.66
N ASP A 65 -6.64 -2.91 3.59
CA ASP A 65 -5.92 -2.88 2.32
C ASP A 65 -6.11 -4.18 1.55
N ALA A 66 -6.13 -5.34 2.23
CA ALA A 66 -6.46 -6.61 1.61
C ALA A 66 -7.90 -6.65 1.07
N GLU A 67 -8.87 -6.11 1.85
CA GLU A 67 -10.27 -6.01 1.40
C GLU A 67 -10.40 -5.15 0.13
N ARG A 68 -9.67 -4.03 0.07
CA ARG A 68 -9.68 -3.11 -1.09
C ARG A 68 -9.00 -3.70 -2.31
N PHE A 69 -7.88 -4.40 -2.13
CA PHE A 69 -7.23 -5.13 -3.21
C PHE A 69 -8.18 -6.17 -3.82
N ASN A 70 -8.80 -7.01 -3.00
CA ASN A 70 -9.76 -8.01 -3.47
C ASN A 70 -10.94 -7.37 -4.20
N ALA A 71 -11.48 -6.24 -3.69
CA ALA A 71 -12.55 -5.52 -4.36
C ALA A 71 -12.12 -5.00 -5.75
N SER A 72 -10.87 -4.57 -5.91
CA SER A 72 -10.31 -4.11 -7.19
C SER A 72 -10.14 -5.24 -8.21
N MET A 73 -9.95 -6.49 -7.75
CA MET A 73 -9.80 -7.67 -8.61
C MET A 73 -11.14 -8.24 -9.09
N ALA A 74 -12.24 -7.99 -8.37
CA ALA A 74 -13.55 -8.63 -8.59
C ALA A 74 -14.07 -8.49 -10.03
N LYS A 75 -13.86 -7.33 -10.67
CA LYS A 75 -14.27 -7.13 -12.07
C LYS A 75 -13.46 -8.01 -13.05
N PHE A 76 -12.16 -8.13 -12.83
CA PHE A 76 -11.31 -8.99 -13.64
C PHE A 76 -11.73 -10.46 -13.51
N GLU A 77 -12.01 -10.92 -12.30
CA GLU A 77 -12.48 -12.28 -12.03
C GLU A 77 -13.82 -12.56 -12.71
N GLU A 78 -14.78 -11.60 -12.65
CA GLU A 78 -16.07 -11.73 -13.36
C GLU A 78 -15.89 -11.83 -14.87
N GLU A 79 -14.97 -11.05 -15.47
CA GLU A 79 -14.77 -10.98 -16.91
C GLU A 79 -13.94 -12.13 -17.48
N THR A 80 -13.02 -12.71 -16.68
CA THR A 80 -12.10 -13.75 -17.13
C THR A 80 -12.45 -15.14 -16.63
N GLY A 81 -13.12 -15.23 -15.50
CA GLY A 81 -13.35 -16.48 -14.78
C GLY A 81 -12.09 -17.04 -14.09
N ILE A 82 -10.99 -16.28 -14.05
CA ILE A 82 -9.80 -16.58 -13.24
C ILE A 82 -10.13 -16.19 -11.79
N ASP A 83 -9.76 -17.03 -10.82
CA ASP A 83 -9.92 -16.79 -9.39
C ASP A 83 -8.58 -16.28 -8.81
N ILE A 84 -8.57 -15.12 -8.19
CA ILE A 84 -7.38 -14.52 -7.58
C ILE A 84 -7.45 -14.77 -6.07
N GLU A 85 -6.62 -15.71 -5.57
CA GLU A 85 -6.50 -15.99 -4.15
C GLU A 85 -5.39 -15.12 -3.53
N TYR A 86 -5.80 -13.96 -2.95
CA TYR A 86 -4.86 -13.08 -2.27
C TYR A 86 -4.69 -13.47 -0.80
N GLU A 87 -3.43 -13.73 -0.40
CA GLU A 87 -3.00 -13.90 0.99
C GLU A 87 -2.17 -12.70 1.44
N GLY A 88 -2.60 -12.00 2.50
CA GLY A 88 -1.88 -10.89 3.11
C GLY A 88 -1.21 -11.29 4.41
N SER A 89 0.02 -10.81 4.66
CA SER A 89 0.74 -11.11 5.91
C SER A 89 1.58 -9.92 6.39
N GLY A 90 1.48 -9.60 7.68
CA GLY A 90 2.40 -8.68 8.35
C GLY A 90 3.82 -9.24 8.55
N ASP A 91 4.05 -10.52 8.21
CA ASP A 91 5.36 -11.18 8.18
C ASP A 91 5.81 -11.48 6.73
N PHE A 92 5.30 -10.71 5.76
CA PHE A 92 5.48 -10.95 4.32
C PHE A 92 6.95 -11.16 3.95
N GLU A 93 7.87 -10.30 4.38
CA GLU A 93 9.28 -10.29 4.00
C GLU A 93 9.98 -11.61 4.39
N ALA A 94 9.69 -12.10 5.58
CA ALA A 94 10.23 -13.38 6.05
C ALA A 94 9.59 -14.56 5.33
N LEU A 95 8.26 -14.53 5.16
CA LEU A 95 7.51 -15.65 4.60
C LEU A 95 7.74 -15.81 3.11
N ILE A 96 7.83 -14.72 2.33
CA ILE A 96 8.09 -14.82 0.87
C ILE A 96 9.44 -15.47 0.61
N THR A 97 10.46 -15.12 1.39
CA THR A 97 11.78 -15.75 1.28
C THR A 97 11.71 -17.24 1.61
N VAL A 98 11.04 -17.62 2.71
CA VAL A 98 10.90 -19.02 3.12
C VAL A 98 10.10 -19.83 2.11
N ARG A 99 8.98 -19.32 1.60
CA ARG A 99 8.16 -20.00 0.57
C ARG A 99 8.99 -20.23 -0.70
N THR A 100 9.67 -19.18 -1.16
CA THR A 100 10.44 -19.21 -2.42
C THR A 100 11.61 -20.19 -2.34
N GLU A 101 12.44 -20.10 -1.29
CA GLU A 101 13.58 -21.01 -1.09
C GLU A 101 13.14 -22.44 -0.75
N GLY A 102 11.94 -22.59 -0.18
CA GLY A 102 11.31 -23.89 0.09
C GLY A 102 10.76 -24.58 -1.17
N GLY A 103 10.70 -23.89 -2.31
CA GLY A 103 10.19 -24.41 -3.58
C GLY A 103 8.68 -24.37 -3.69
N ASP A 104 8.00 -23.47 -2.95
CA ASP A 104 6.55 -23.24 -2.95
C ASP A 104 6.26 -21.73 -3.04
N PRO A 105 6.81 -21.03 -4.07
CA PRO A 105 6.52 -19.60 -4.25
C PRO A 105 5.05 -19.39 -4.64
N PRO A 106 4.49 -18.19 -4.40
CA PRO A 106 3.21 -17.80 -5.02
C PRO A 106 3.36 -17.66 -6.54
N ASP A 107 2.26 -17.51 -7.26
CA ASP A 107 2.32 -17.14 -8.67
C ASP A 107 2.77 -15.68 -8.86
N ILE A 108 2.28 -14.81 -7.97
CA ILE A 108 2.62 -13.37 -7.95
C ILE A 108 2.88 -12.95 -6.50
N ALA A 109 3.88 -12.10 -6.27
CA ALA A 109 4.03 -11.42 -4.99
C ALA A 109 4.01 -9.90 -5.15
N ALA A 110 3.34 -9.22 -4.19
CA ALA A 110 3.29 -7.77 -4.08
C ALA A 110 4.38 -7.30 -3.12
N PHE A 111 5.45 -6.74 -3.66
CA PHE A 111 6.61 -6.27 -2.90
C PHE A 111 6.53 -4.78 -2.59
N PRO A 112 6.42 -4.37 -1.33
CA PRO A 112 6.74 -2.99 -0.95
C PRO A 112 8.24 -2.69 -1.08
N GLN A 113 9.11 -3.74 -0.98
CA GLN A 113 10.56 -3.59 -0.98
C GLN A 113 11.19 -4.08 -2.29
N PRO A 114 11.50 -3.19 -3.25
CA PRO A 114 12.26 -3.54 -4.45
C PRO A 114 13.62 -4.20 -4.17
N GLY A 115 14.28 -3.85 -3.05
CA GLY A 115 15.53 -4.47 -2.62
C GLY A 115 15.38 -5.97 -2.34
N LEU A 116 14.35 -6.37 -1.58
CA LEU A 116 14.03 -7.78 -1.33
C LEU A 116 13.68 -8.52 -2.64
N MET A 117 12.91 -7.89 -3.53
CA MET A 117 12.60 -8.44 -4.84
C MET A 117 13.87 -8.67 -5.67
N LYS A 118 14.82 -7.69 -5.68
CA LYS A 118 16.11 -7.82 -6.35
C LYS A 118 16.94 -9.00 -5.80
N ASP A 119 16.93 -9.23 -4.49
CA ASP A 119 17.58 -10.38 -3.87
C ASP A 119 17.01 -11.71 -4.39
N LEU A 120 15.69 -11.81 -4.54
CA LEU A 120 15.04 -13.00 -5.11
C LEU A 120 15.28 -13.13 -6.62
N HIS A 121 15.29 -12.01 -7.36
CA HIS A 121 15.63 -11.99 -8.78
C HIS A 121 17.05 -12.49 -9.03
N SER A 122 18.03 -12.06 -8.24
CA SER A 122 19.43 -12.49 -8.36
C SER A 122 19.61 -14.00 -8.18
N LYS A 123 18.71 -14.64 -7.45
CA LYS A 123 18.64 -16.10 -7.23
C LYS A 123 17.85 -16.83 -8.35
N GLY A 124 17.28 -16.10 -9.30
CA GLY A 124 16.54 -16.64 -10.45
C GLY A 124 15.11 -17.08 -10.16
N TYR A 125 14.47 -16.51 -9.11
CA TYR A 125 13.09 -16.82 -8.76
C TYR A 125 12.05 -15.93 -9.44
N ILE A 126 12.41 -14.70 -9.81
CA ILE A 126 11.50 -13.74 -10.43
C ILE A 126 11.56 -13.86 -11.95
N ALA A 127 10.41 -13.89 -12.60
CA ALA A 127 10.30 -13.95 -14.06
C ALA A 127 10.67 -12.61 -14.71
N ASP A 128 11.40 -12.65 -15.84
CA ASP A 128 11.51 -11.49 -16.73
C ASP A 128 10.21 -11.33 -17.52
N ILE A 129 9.47 -10.27 -17.23
CA ILE A 129 8.16 -9.99 -17.82
C ILE A 129 8.25 -9.06 -19.05
N LYS A 130 9.43 -8.62 -19.46
CA LYS A 130 9.68 -7.60 -20.48
C LYS A 130 8.93 -7.85 -21.81
N ASN A 131 8.78 -9.12 -22.19
CA ASN A 131 8.19 -9.52 -23.46
C ASN A 131 6.73 -9.99 -23.33
N TRP A 132 6.04 -9.70 -22.22
CA TRP A 132 4.64 -10.07 -22.03
C TRP A 132 3.65 -9.08 -22.65
N TRP A 133 4.13 -7.92 -23.05
CA TRP A 133 3.37 -6.86 -23.72
C TRP A 133 3.95 -6.53 -25.07
N GLU A 134 3.16 -5.82 -25.88
CA GLU A 134 3.67 -5.19 -27.08
C GLU A 134 4.77 -4.18 -26.73
N PRO A 135 5.82 -4.06 -27.56
CA PRO A 135 6.89 -3.10 -27.30
C PRO A 135 6.40 -1.66 -27.12
N GLY A 136 6.82 -0.99 -26.07
CA GLY A 136 6.44 0.39 -25.74
C GLY A 136 5.21 0.51 -24.84
N TYR A 137 4.51 -0.59 -24.55
CA TYR A 137 3.29 -0.54 -23.73
C TYR A 137 3.56 -0.10 -22.31
N LEU A 138 4.58 -0.66 -21.66
CA LEU A 138 4.90 -0.30 -20.28
C LEU A 138 5.38 1.16 -20.14
N GLU A 139 6.09 1.67 -21.14
CA GLU A 139 6.51 3.06 -21.24
C GLU A 139 5.32 4.03 -21.46
N GLU A 140 4.20 3.53 -22.02
CA GLU A 140 2.94 4.29 -22.08
C GLU A 140 2.23 4.30 -20.71
N GLN A 141 2.34 3.21 -19.92
CA GLN A 141 1.66 3.06 -18.65
C GLN A 141 2.37 3.75 -17.49
N TYR A 142 3.70 3.83 -17.52
CA TYR A 142 4.53 4.34 -16.42
C TYR A 142 5.50 5.42 -16.90
N ASN A 143 5.88 6.32 -15.99
CA ASN A 143 7.01 7.21 -16.25
C ASN A 143 8.36 6.46 -16.14
N ASP A 144 9.41 7.10 -16.65
CA ASP A 144 10.76 6.50 -16.72
C ASP A 144 11.28 6.05 -15.36
N ALA A 145 10.96 6.78 -14.27
CA ALA A 145 11.45 6.44 -12.93
C ALA A 145 10.84 5.12 -12.42
N TRP A 146 9.55 4.87 -12.64
CA TRP A 146 8.93 3.59 -12.28
C TRP A 146 9.47 2.43 -13.11
N ILE A 147 9.75 2.65 -14.40
CA ILE A 147 10.37 1.65 -15.28
C ILE A 147 11.78 1.32 -14.78
N GLU A 148 12.59 2.33 -14.44
CA GLU A 148 13.94 2.12 -13.91
C GLU A 148 13.92 1.35 -12.59
N LEU A 149 13.07 1.72 -11.64
CA LEU A 149 12.92 1.03 -10.35
C LEU A 149 12.45 -0.44 -10.50
N GLY A 150 11.62 -0.75 -11.51
CA GLY A 150 11.14 -2.10 -11.82
C GLY A 150 12.09 -2.93 -12.69
N THR A 151 13.25 -2.36 -13.10
CA THR A 151 14.23 -3.02 -13.99
C THR A 151 15.46 -3.42 -13.19
N VAL A 152 15.86 -4.69 -13.27
CA VAL A 152 17.06 -5.23 -12.60
C VAL A 152 17.89 -5.97 -13.65
N ASP A 153 19.15 -5.57 -13.81
CA ASP A 153 20.11 -6.16 -14.77
C ASP A 153 19.61 -6.24 -16.23
N GLY A 154 18.63 -5.40 -16.58
CA GLY A 154 18.01 -5.32 -17.91
C GLY A 154 16.73 -6.15 -18.06
N ASP A 155 16.35 -6.91 -17.05
CA ASP A 155 15.09 -7.64 -16.96
C ASP A 155 14.02 -6.74 -16.31
N MET A 156 12.78 -6.74 -16.85
CA MET A 156 11.63 -6.13 -16.21
C MET A 156 11.07 -7.11 -15.19
N THR A 157 11.13 -6.76 -13.90
CA THR A 157 10.88 -7.70 -12.80
C THR A 157 9.47 -7.62 -12.23
N GLY A 158 8.68 -6.60 -12.61
CA GLY A 158 7.32 -6.46 -12.11
C GLY A 158 6.60 -5.24 -12.69
N VAL A 159 5.35 -5.05 -12.28
CA VAL A 159 4.52 -3.88 -12.59
C VAL A 159 4.16 -3.15 -11.31
N TRP A 160 4.23 -1.84 -11.32
CA TRP A 160 3.85 -1.02 -10.19
C TRP A 160 2.33 -0.90 -10.10
N TYR A 161 1.79 -1.12 -8.92
CA TYR A 161 0.36 -1.07 -8.68
C TYR A 161 -0.05 0.13 -7.85
N ARG A 162 0.66 0.39 -6.75
CA ARG A 162 0.39 1.50 -5.84
C ARG A 162 1.64 2.35 -5.65
N ALA A 163 1.45 3.68 -5.60
CA ALA A 163 2.44 4.64 -5.15
C ALA A 163 2.04 5.20 -3.78
N ASN A 164 3.04 5.57 -2.97
CA ASN A 164 2.84 6.18 -1.66
C ASN A 164 3.64 7.47 -1.54
N LEU A 165 2.99 8.51 -1.01
CA LEU A 165 3.59 9.79 -0.63
C LEU A 165 3.78 9.79 0.88
N LYS A 166 5.03 9.71 1.36
CA LYS A 166 5.36 9.52 2.77
C LYS A 166 5.60 10.82 3.56
N SER A 167 5.81 11.95 2.91
CA SER A 167 6.14 13.24 3.53
C SER A 167 4.92 14.02 4.00
N LEU A 168 3.98 13.38 4.71
CA LEU A 168 2.73 13.98 5.16
C LEU A 168 2.61 13.97 6.69
N VAL A 169 2.08 15.07 7.23
CA VAL A 169 1.65 15.16 8.65
C VAL A 169 0.14 15.43 8.67
N TRP A 170 -0.59 14.48 9.22
CA TRP A 170 -2.03 14.54 9.42
C TRP A 170 -2.35 15.29 10.70
N TYR A 171 -3.41 16.12 10.72
CA TYR A 171 -3.76 16.91 11.90
C TYR A 171 -5.27 16.99 12.14
N ALA A 172 -5.64 17.20 13.40
CA ALA A 172 -7.02 17.32 13.86
C ALA A 172 -7.57 18.73 13.54
N VAL A 173 -8.30 18.87 12.43
CA VAL A 173 -8.82 20.16 11.91
C VAL A 173 -9.64 20.92 12.97
N PRO A 174 -10.61 20.33 13.70
CA PRO A 174 -11.43 21.11 14.63
C PRO A 174 -10.64 21.81 15.72
N VAL A 175 -9.56 21.18 16.24
CA VAL A 175 -8.74 21.79 17.28
C VAL A 175 -7.81 22.86 16.70
N PHE A 176 -7.24 22.63 15.52
CA PHE A 176 -6.43 23.66 14.84
C PHE A 176 -7.25 24.93 14.59
N GLU A 177 -8.51 24.80 14.16
CA GLU A 177 -9.41 25.93 13.97
C GLU A 177 -9.84 26.62 15.27
N GLU A 178 -10.16 25.85 16.32
CA GLU A 178 -10.60 26.36 17.62
C GLU A 178 -9.49 27.15 18.31
N GLU A 179 -8.26 26.61 18.33
CA GLU A 179 -7.11 27.24 19.01
C GLU A 179 -6.37 28.22 18.10
N GLY A 180 -6.68 28.24 16.79
CA GLY A 180 -6.04 29.12 15.82
C GLY A 180 -4.59 28.73 15.52
N TYR A 181 -4.28 27.43 15.56
CA TYR A 181 -2.96 26.94 15.16
C TYR A 181 -2.72 27.11 13.67
N GLU A 182 -1.55 27.62 13.33
CA GLU A 182 -1.13 27.80 11.95
C GLU A 182 -0.33 26.57 11.46
N ILE A 183 -0.45 26.24 10.18
CA ILE A 183 0.32 25.16 9.57
C ILE A 183 1.80 25.57 9.49
N PRO A 184 2.72 24.80 10.14
CA PRO A 184 4.14 25.13 10.18
C PRO A 184 4.78 25.03 8.79
N GLN A 185 5.66 25.96 8.47
CA GLN A 185 6.38 26.03 7.19
C GLN A 185 7.84 25.57 7.31
N THR A 186 8.35 25.47 8.53
CA THR A 186 9.71 25.02 8.85
C THR A 186 9.68 24.01 9.99
N TRP A 187 10.75 23.24 10.14
CA TRP A 187 10.92 22.32 11.28
C TRP A 187 10.88 23.05 12.64
N ASP A 188 11.54 24.19 12.72
CA ASP A 188 11.53 25.00 13.96
C ASP A 188 10.11 25.45 14.33
N GLU A 189 9.29 25.82 13.35
CA GLU A 189 7.88 26.15 13.57
C GLU A 189 7.07 24.92 13.99
N LEU A 190 7.38 23.72 13.46
CA LEU A 190 6.73 22.47 13.86
C LEU A 190 7.02 22.12 15.33
N ILE A 191 8.27 22.31 15.77
CA ILE A 191 8.65 22.12 17.17
C ILE A 191 7.99 23.18 18.06
N ALA A 192 8.00 24.46 17.66
CA ALA A 192 7.32 25.52 18.39
C ALA A 192 5.81 25.29 18.52
N LEU A 193 5.16 24.78 17.47
CA LEU A 193 3.75 24.38 17.50
C LEU A 193 3.53 23.24 18.49
N SER A 194 4.41 22.24 18.50
CA SER A 194 4.33 21.11 19.44
C SER A 194 4.47 21.59 20.90
N ASP A 195 5.40 22.50 21.17
CA ASP A 195 5.56 23.13 22.50
C ASP A 195 4.30 23.92 22.91
N GLN A 196 3.71 24.68 21.98
CA GLN A 196 2.48 25.41 22.23
C GLN A 196 1.32 24.47 22.56
N MET A 197 1.13 23.37 21.82
CA MET A 197 0.11 22.37 22.11
C MET A 197 0.26 21.78 23.50
N VAL A 198 1.50 21.48 23.94
CA VAL A 198 1.77 21.02 25.31
C VAL A 198 1.40 22.09 26.34
N ALA A 199 1.73 23.35 26.09
CA ALA A 199 1.41 24.47 26.99
C ALA A 199 -0.11 24.69 27.12
N ASP A 200 -0.87 24.42 26.03
CA ASP A 200 -2.33 24.52 25.99
C ASP A 200 -3.03 23.26 26.55
N GLY A 201 -2.26 22.23 26.90
CA GLY A 201 -2.75 21.01 27.58
C GLY A 201 -3.08 19.86 26.65
N TYR A 202 -2.66 19.92 25.38
CA TYR A 202 -2.81 18.87 24.39
C TYR A 202 -1.56 17.99 24.30
N THR A 203 -1.73 16.78 23.77
CA THR A 203 -0.61 15.94 23.34
C THR A 203 -0.39 16.17 21.84
N PRO A 204 0.78 16.63 21.40
CA PRO A 204 1.02 16.93 20.00
C PRO A 204 0.91 15.71 19.07
N TRP A 205 1.56 14.58 19.42
CA TRP A 205 1.81 13.51 18.50
C TRP A 205 1.19 12.18 18.89
N SER A 206 0.53 11.52 17.93
CA SER A 206 0.28 10.09 17.94
C SER A 206 1.30 9.42 17.04
N ILE A 207 2.15 8.56 17.61
CA ILE A 207 3.17 7.80 16.88
C ILE A 207 2.99 6.33 17.20
N SER A 208 2.99 5.48 16.15
CA SER A 208 2.74 4.04 16.26
C SER A 208 3.54 3.31 15.19
N MET A 209 4.21 2.20 15.52
CA MET A 209 5.01 1.46 14.56
C MET A 209 4.92 -0.06 14.67
N GLU A 210 4.09 -0.60 15.57
CA GLU A 210 3.92 -2.06 15.64
C GLU A 210 3.33 -2.56 14.32
N SER A 211 3.97 -3.57 13.71
CA SER A 211 3.63 -4.14 12.40
C SER A 211 4.09 -5.60 12.30
N SER A 212 3.93 -6.38 13.38
CA SER A 212 4.43 -7.78 13.42
C SER A 212 5.91 -7.87 13.03
N GLY A 213 6.27 -8.70 12.06
CA GLY A 213 7.65 -8.84 11.58
C GLY A 213 8.23 -7.61 10.92
N ALA A 214 7.39 -6.72 10.41
CA ALA A 214 7.81 -5.46 9.79
C ALA A 214 7.95 -4.30 10.79
N THR A 215 7.77 -4.53 12.10
CA THR A 215 7.93 -3.48 13.12
C THR A 215 9.28 -2.80 12.96
N GLY A 216 9.26 -1.46 12.84
CA GLY A 216 10.46 -0.62 12.60
C GLY A 216 10.36 0.27 11.37
N TRP A 217 9.63 -0.13 10.32
CA TRP A 217 9.51 0.61 9.07
C TRP A 217 9.02 2.06 9.24
N VAL A 218 8.13 2.33 10.19
CA VAL A 218 7.67 3.70 10.46
C VAL A 218 8.81 4.59 10.95
N ALA A 219 9.75 4.03 11.73
CA ALA A 219 10.90 4.79 12.22
C ALA A 219 11.92 5.05 11.10
N THR A 220 12.15 4.07 10.22
CA THR A 220 13.04 4.27 9.06
C THR A 220 12.50 5.35 8.12
N ASP A 221 11.18 5.38 7.88
CA ASP A 221 10.51 6.45 7.13
C ASP A 221 10.79 7.85 7.68
N TRP A 222 10.84 8.00 9.01
CA TRP A 222 11.17 9.28 9.63
C TRP A 222 12.64 9.64 9.39
N VAL A 223 13.56 8.71 9.59
CA VAL A 223 15.00 8.94 9.37
C VAL A 223 15.27 9.31 7.91
N GLU A 224 14.68 8.59 6.98
CA GLU A 224 14.83 8.77 5.55
C GLU A 224 14.32 10.14 5.08
N ASP A 225 13.10 10.48 5.50
CA ASP A 225 12.45 11.75 5.13
C ASP A 225 13.21 12.95 5.74
N ILE A 226 13.74 12.80 6.97
CA ILE A 226 14.58 13.81 7.60
C ILE A 226 15.96 13.91 6.92
N LEU A 227 16.56 12.79 6.53
CA LEU A 227 17.83 12.80 5.81
C LEU A 227 17.75 13.62 4.51
N LEU A 228 16.67 13.50 3.77
CA LEU A 228 16.42 14.31 2.56
C LEU A 228 16.32 15.82 2.85
N ARG A 229 16.06 16.21 4.10
CA ARG A 229 15.96 17.62 4.57
C ARG A 229 17.22 18.13 5.25
N THR A 230 18.21 17.25 5.47
CA THR A 230 19.44 17.56 6.24
C THR A 230 20.71 17.25 5.47
N ALA A 231 20.61 16.57 4.32
CA ALA A 231 21.75 16.20 3.50
C ALA A 231 21.43 16.31 1.99
N PRO A 232 22.44 16.48 1.12
CA PRO A 232 22.24 16.45 -0.34
C PRO A 232 21.68 15.09 -0.80
N PRO A 233 20.84 15.05 -1.87
CA PRO A 233 20.26 13.80 -2.36
C PRO A 233 21.26 12.71 -2.71
N GLU A 234 22.47 13.08 -3.13
CA GLU A 234 23.55 12.13 -3.42
C GLU A 234 23.98 11.33 -2.18
N LYS A 235 23.86 11.93 -0.98
CA LYS A 235 24.14 11.20 0.27
C LYS A 235 23.09 10.14 0.57
N TYR A 236 21.86 10.40 0.20
CA TYR A 236 20.79 9.40 0.26
C TYR A 236 21.10 8.22 -0.68
N ASP A 237 21.49 8.52 -1.92
CA ASP A 237 21.82 7.51 -2.93
C ASP A 237 23.06 6.67 -2.51
N GLU A 238 24.12 7.31 -1.98
CA GLU A 238 25.30 6.64 -1.40
C GLU A 238 24.89 5.72 -0.22
N TRP A 239 23.93 6.14 0.60
CA TRP A 239 23.45 5.35 1.73
C TRP A 239 22.68 4.11 1.28
N VAL A 240 21.76 4.26 0.33
CA VAL A 240 21.04 3.14 -0.29
C VAL A 240 21.99 2.13 -0.93
N ALA A 241 23.10 2.60 -1.51
CA ALA A 241 24.13 1.75 -2.13
C ALA A 241 25.11 1.11 -1.10
N GLY A 242 25.04 1.46 0.18
CA GLY A 242 25.98 0.99 1.22
C GLY A 242 27.34 1.69 1.21
N GLU A 243 27.51 2.72 0.38
CA GLU A 243 28.72 3.53 0.28
C GLU A 243 28.83 4.51 1.47
N LEU A 244 27.69 5.12 1.90
CA LEU A 244 27.60 5.89 3.11
C LEU A 244 27.18 4.97 4.27
N LYS A 245 27.93 5.03 5.38
CA LYS A 245 27.68 4.19 6.55
C LYS A 245 26.51 4.71 7.40
N PHE A 246 25.82 3.81 8.10
CA PHE A 246 24.83 4.18 9.10
C PHE A 246 25.43 5.00 10.23
N ASP A 247 26.67 4.72 10.60
CA ASP A 247 27.44 5.52 11.58
C ASP A 247 28.09 6.78 10.96
N SER A 248 27.44 7.42 9.99
CA SER A 248 27.87 8.69 9.42
C SER A 248 27.24 9.88 10.13
N PRO A 249 27.86 11.09 10.07
CA PRO A 249 27.28 12.30 10.64
C PRO A 249 25.88 12.62 10.05
N GLU A 250 25.64 12.34 8.77
CA GLU A 250 24.41 12.61 8.07
C GLU A 250 23.25 11.80 8.65
N ILE A 251 23.44 10.48 8.81
CA ILE A 251 22.42 9.58 9.38
C ILE A 251 22.19 9.89 10.84
N ARG A 252 23.27 10.14 11.62
CA ARG A 252 23.13 10.53 13.02
C ARG A 252 22.32 11.82 13.18
N THR A 253 22.55 12.82 12.33
CA THR A 253 21.78 14.06 12.32
C THR A 253 20.30 13.79 12.07
N ALA A 254 19.97 12.93 11.08
CA ALA A 254 18.57 12.58 10.82
C ALA A 254 17.90 11.89 12.02
N ILE A 255 18.60 10.96 12.67
CA ILE A 255 18.11 10.29 13.88
C ILE A 255 17.97 11.26 15.06
N GLU A 256 18.87 12.24 15.21
CA GLU A 256 18.77 13.28 16.25
C GLU A 256 17.51 14.12 16.09
N TYR A 257 17.17 14.57 14.88
CA TYR A 257 15.93 15.29 14.58
C TYR A 257 14.68 14.44 14.87
N MET A 258 14.67 13.17 14.46
CA MET A 258 13.58 12.27 14.81
C MET A 258 13.44 12.15 16.33
N SER A 259 14.55 12.00 17.05
CA SER A 259 14.61 11.80 18.49
C SER A 259 14.09 13.01 19.28
N GLU A 260 14.20 14.23 18.75
CA GLU A 260 13.65 15.46 19.33
C GLU A 260 12.14 15.34 19.56
N ILE A 261 11.42 14.67 18.64
CA ILE A 261 10.00 14.41 18.77
C ILE A 261 9.73 13.11 19.53
N TRP A 262 10.36 12.01 19.12
CA TRP A 262 10.02 10.65 19.56
C TRP A 262 10.36 10.39 21.05
N PHE A 263 11.40 11.02 21.56
CA PHE A 263 11.84 10.86 22.95
C PHE A 263 11.44 12.01 23.88
N ASN A 264 10.71 13.00 23.37
CA ASN A 264 10.16 14.03 24.23
C ASN A 264 8.95 13.47 25.02
N PRO A 265 9.03 13.40 26.35
CA PRO A 265 8.01 12.75 27.16
C PRO A 265 6.64 13.46 27.14
N ASP A 266 6.63 14.76 26.75
CA ASP A 266 5.41 15.56 26.70
C ASP A 266 4.76 15.56 25.30
N TYR A 267 5.48 15.05 24.27
CA TYR A 267 5.02 15.12 22.89
C TYR A 267 4.20 13.90 22.47
N VAL A 268 4.59 12.70 22.88
CA VAL A 268 4.05 11.44 22.34
C VAL A 268 2.96 10.87 23.22
N LEU A 269 1.82 10.58 22.64
CA LEU A 269 0.69 9.95 23.32
C LEU A 269 1.09 8.59 23.92
N GLY A 270 1.04 8.49 25.24
CA GLY A 270 1.47 7.28 25.96
C GLY A 270 2.99 7.16 26.15
N GLY A 271 3.77 8.15 25.69
CA GLY A 271 5.23 8.21 25.77
C GLY A 271 5.93 7.25 24.79
N THR A 272 7.26 7.34 24.70
CA THR A 272 8.09 6.59 23.73
C THR A 272 7.80 5.08 23.69
N ASN A 273 7.59 4.46 24.85
CA ASN A 273 7.31 3.01 24.89
C ASN A 273 6.00 2.60 24.19
N SER A 274 5.04 3.51 24.04
CA SER A 274 3.79 3.23 23.34
C SER A 274 4.00 3.06 21.84
N ILE A 275 5.00 3.71 21.28
CA ILE A 275 5.35 3.64 19.84
C ILE A 275 5.56 2.19 19.39
N LEU A 276 6.24 1.40 20.21
CA LEU A 276 6.58 0.00 19.93
C LEU A 276 5.39 -0.96 20.00
N THR A 277 4.30 -0.58 20.65
CA THR A 277 3.21 -1.49 21.01
C THR A 277 1.86 -1.12 20.41
N VAL A 278 1.73 0.08 19.84
CA VAL A 278 0.53 0.51 19.15
C VAL A 278 0.66 0.13 17.68
N PRO A 279 -0.30 -0.66 17.14
CA PRO A 279 -0.33 -0.97 15.70
C PRO A 279 -0.28 0.30 14.84
N PHE A 280 0.46 0.27 13.74
CA PHE A 280 0.62 1.45 12.89
C PHE A 280 -0.73 1.99 12.40
N GLY A 281 -1.67 1.09 12.06
CA GLY A 281 -3.02 1.43 11.62
C GLY A 281 -3.91 2.07 12.70
N ASP A 282 -3.57 1.93 13.99
CA ASP A 282 -4.29 2.55 15.10
C ASP A 282 -3.79 3.98 15.41
N GLY A 283 -2.64 4.37 14.86
CA GLY A 283 -2.02 5.67 15.07
C GLY A 283 -2.91 6.88 14.75
N PRO A 284 -3.70 6.89 13.67
CA PRO A 284 -4.56 8.01 13.33
C PRO A 284 -5.81 8.16 14.21
N ALA A 285 -6.29 7.08 14.83
CA ALA A 285 -7.54 7.10 15.61
C ALA A 285 -7.59 8.16 16.74
N PRO A 286 -6.51 8.45 17.48
CA PRO A 286 -6.51 9.51 18.51
C PRO A 286 -6.85 10.91 17.99
N LEU A 287 -6.61 11.22 16.72
CA LEU A 287 -6.86 12.54 16.13
C LEU A 287 -8.35 12.83 15.94
N VAL A 288 -9.16 11.81 15.73
CA VAL A 288 -10.61 11.91 15.41
C VAL A 288 -11.51 11.66 16.60
N GLN A 289 -10.97 11.33 17.78
CA GLN A 289 -11.74 11.18 19.00
C GLN A 289 -12.33 12.54 19.46
N ASP A 290 -13.37 12.52 20.25
CA ASP A 290 -14.00 13.72 20.82
C ASP A 290 -13.99 13.64 22.36
N PRO A 291 -13.11 14.42 23.03
CA PRO A 291 -12.04 15.27 22.45
C PRO A 291 -10.88 14.44 21.89
N PRO A 292 -10.10 14.99 20.92
CA PRO A 292 -8.90 14.35 20.40
C PRO A 292 -7.89 14.09 21.53
N ARG A 293 -7.19 12.94 21.44
CA ARG A 293 -6.15 12.56 22.41
C ARG A 293 -4.75 12.93 21.93
N ALA A 294 -4.58 13.13 20.63
CA ALA A 294 -3.39 13.70 20.03
C ALA A 294 -3.81 14.54 18.83
N LEU A 295 -2.97 15.47 18.38
CA LEU A 295 -3.35 16.45 17.37
C LEU A 295 -2.67 16.22 16.01
N MET A 296 -1.52 15.54 15.98
CA MET A 296 -0.76 15.27 14.75
C MET A 296 -0.33 13.81 14.67
N HIS A 297 -0.18 13.32 13.42
CA HIS A 297 0.31 11.98 13.08
C HIS A 297 1.07 12.05 11.75
N ARG A 298 2.36 11.65 11.71
CA ARG A 298 3.12 11.59 10.46
C ARG A 298 2.98 10.19 9.85
N GLN A 299 2.42 10.12 8.65
CA GLN A 299 2.28 8.87 7.91
C GLN A 299 1.94 9.15 6.43
N ALA A 300 2.24 8.19 5.55
CA ALA A 300 1.92 8.25 4.14
C ALA A 300 0.41 8.36 3.84
N ASN A 301 0.07 8.67 2.60
CA ASN A 301 -1.32 8.87 2.14
C ASN A 301 -2.23 7.66 2.40
N PHE A 302 -1.71 6.43 2.35
CA PHE A 302 -2.50 5.21 2.57
C PHE A 302 -3.17 5.17 3.95
N ILE A 303 -2.66 5.92 4.95
CA ILE A 303 -3.20 5.93 6.30
C ILE A 303 -4.65 6.41 6.36
N THR A 304 -5.14 7.10 5.33
CA THR A 304 -6.55 7.49 5.22
C THR A 304 -7.48 6.28 5.22
N GLY A 305 -7.01 5.13 4.78
CA GLY A 305 -7.73 3.86 4.87
C GLY A 305 -8.02 3.38 6.29
N PHE A 306 -7.20 3.79 7.24
CA PHE A 306 -7.24 3.38 8.65
C PHE A 306 -7.97 4.38 9.56
N PHE A 307 -8.37 5.54 9.06
CA PHE A 307 -9.24 6.42 9.84
C PHE A 307 -10.61 5.77 10.07
N PRO A 308 -11.17 5.91 11.28
CA PRO A 308 -12.53 5.44 11.56
C PRO A 308 -13.59 6.10 10.69
N GLU A 309 -13.39 7.36 10.32
CA GLU A 309 -14.23 8.14 9.42
C GLU A 309 -14.03 7.68 7.99
N LYS A 310 -15.06 7.84 7.15
CA LYS A 310 -15.03 7.47 5.74
C LYS A 310 -15.54 8.60 4.85
N GLY A 311 -15.01 8.68 3.64
CA GLY A 311 -15.49 9.56 2.58
C GLY A 311 -15.48 11.05 2.98
N ASP A 312 -16.62 11.72 2.84
CA ASP A 312 -16.78 13.17 3.05
C ASP A 312 -16.58 13.64 4.50
N GLU A 313 -16.60 12.72 5.49
CA GLU A 313 -16.37 13.07 6.89
C GLU A 313 -14.89 13.29 7.22
N ILE A 314 -13.98 12.72 6.42
CA ILE A 314 -12.52 12.86 6.63
C ILE A 314 -12.09 14.33 6.57
N PRO A 315 -12.43 15.13 5.53
CA PRO A 315 -11.97 16.51 5.42
C PRO A 315 -12.47 17.43 6.53
N GLU A 316 -13.61 17.12 7.16
CA GLU A 316 -14.16 17.90 8.26
C GLU A 316 -13.39 17.72 9.57
N LYS A 317 -12.71 16.57 9.74
CA LYS A 317 -12.01 16.22 10.97
C LYS A 317 -10.50 16.19 10.82
N ILE A 318 -10.01 15.78 9.67
CA ILE A 318 -8.60 15.52 9.39
C ILE A 318 -8.23 16.22 8.10
N ASN A 319 -7.06 16.82 8.10
CA ASN A 319 -6.37 17.27 6.90
C ASN A 319 -4.87 16.99 7.10
N TYR A 320 -4.07 17.29 6.11
CA TYR A 320 -2.62 17.10 6.18
C TYR A 320 -1.88 18.37 5.75
N PHE A 321 -0.63 18.41 6.10
CA PHE A 321 0.36 19.32 5.52
C PHE A 321 1.63 18.54 5.16
N TYR A 322 2.39 19.10 4.23
CA TYR A 322 3.70 18.58 3.87
C TYR A 322 4.65 18.67 5.07
N LEU A 323 5.40 17.59 5.39
CA LEU A 323 6.41 17.61 6.45
C LEU A 323 7.39 18.74 6.19
N PRO A 324 7.48 19.77 7.06
CA PRO A 324 8.25 20.97 6.76
C PRO A 324 9.73 20.71 6.50
N PRO A 325 10.37 21.53 5.64
CA PRO A 325 11.82 21.46 5.43
C PRO A 325 12.58 21.88 6.70
N ILE A 326 13.78 21.32 6.86
CA ILE A 326 14.74 21.72 7.92
C ILE A 326 15.67 22.82 7.37
N ASN A 327 16.17 22.64 6.16
CA ASN A 327 17.02 23.62 5.48
C ASN A 327 16.54 23.77 4.02
N GLU A 328 15.43 24.52 3.83
CA GLU A 328 14.82 24.72 2.51
C GLU A 328 15.75 25.46 1.54
N GLU A 329 16.59 26.38 2.03
CA GLU A 329 17.52 27.13 1.18
C GLU A 329 18.55 26.22 0.51
N GLU A 330 18.97 25.14 1.19
CA GLU A 330 20.02 24.23 0.70
C GLU A 330 19.44 22.99 0.02
N TYR A 331 18.35 22.40 0.55
CA TYR A 331 17.81 21.11 0.10
C TYR A 331 16.41 21.18 -0.51
N GLY A 332 15.79 22.36 -0.55
CA GLY A 332 14.45 22.56 -1.11
C GLY A 332 13.36 21.85 -0.32
N LYS A 333 12.35 21.38 -1.05
CA LYS A 333 11.20 20.61 -0.55
C LYS A 333 11.25 19.18 -1.07
N PRO A 334 12.05 18.30 -0.46
CA PRO A 334 12.15 16.92 -0.89
C PRO A 334 10.92 16.10 -0.49
N VAL A 335 10.64 15.07 -1.26
CA VAL A 335 9.55 14.12 -1.01
C VAL A 335 10.11 12.70 -0.91
N LEU A 336 9.75 12.03 0.17
CA LEU A 336 9.91 10.60 0.34
C LEU A 336 8.69 9.87 -0.24
N GLY A 337 8.93 8.90 -1.11
CA GLY A 337 7.88 8.05 -1.69
C GLY A 337 8.17 6.57 -1.54
N ALA A 338 7.18 5.76 -1.81
CA ALA A 338 7.27 4.31 -1.89
C ALA A 338 6.25 3.77 -2.89
N GLY A 339 6.19 2.46 -3.05
CA GLY A 339 5.18 1.82 -3.89
C GLY A 339 5.20 0.32 -3.74
N ASP A 340 4.19 -0.33 -4.32
CA ASP A 340 4.06 -1.78 -4.31
C ASP A 340 4.25 -2.32 -5.73
N LEU A 341 5.29 -3.15 -5.89
CA LEU A 341 5.68 -3.80 -7.14
C LEU A 341 5.17 -5.23 -7.15
N PHE A 342 4.35 -5.59 -8.12
CA PHE A 342 3.88 -6.94 -8.33
C PHE A 342 4.84 -7.69 -9.26
N SER A 343 5.42 -8.78 -8.77
CA SER A 343 6.40 -9.60 -9.51
C SER A 343 5.89 -11.03 -9.65
N ALA A 344 6.07 -11.61 -10.84
CA ALA A 344 5.65 -12.98 -11.14
C ALA A 344 6.77 -13.98 -10.87
N PHE A 345 6.41 -15.18 -10.39
CA PHE A 345 7.33 -16.30 -10.13
C PHE A 345 7.25 -17.38 -11.21
N ASN A 346 6.28 -17.31 -12.10
CA ASN A 346 6.12 -18.21 -13.26
C ASN A 346 5.58 -17.43 -14.46
N ASP A 347 5.45 -18.11 -15.60
CA ASP A 347 4.97 -17.52 -16.85
C ASP A 347 3.69 -18.18 -17.36
N ASP A 348 2.88 -18.72 -16.46
CA ASP A 348 1.60 -19.34 -16.80
C ASP A 348 0.62 -18.32 -17.41
N PRO A 349 -0.26 -18.76 -18.34
CA PRO A 349 -1.19 -17.85 -18.99
C PRO A 349 -2.09 -17.05 -18.05
N ALA A 350 -2.56 -17.66 -16.94
CA ALA A 350 -3.38 -16.98 -15.96
C ALA A 350 -2.59 -15.91 -15.17
N THR A 351 -1.35 -16.23 -14.76
CA THR A 351 -0.42 -15.27 -14.14
C THR A 351 -0.17 -14.06 -15.06
N LYS A 352 0.10 -14.31 -16.36
CA LYS A 352 0.27 -13.24 -17.35
C LYS A 352 -0.99 -12.38 -17.49
N ALA A 353 -2.17 -12.97 -17.48
CA ALA A 353 -3.43 -12.24 -17.60
C ALA A 353 -3.64 -11.31 -16.39
N VAL A 354 -3.36 -11.78 -15.15
CA VAL A 354 -3.42 -10.95 -13.95
C VAL A 354 -2.40 -9.83 -14.01
N MET A 355 -1.15 -10.09 -14.38
CA MET A 355 -0.11 -9.06 -14.52
C MET A 355 -0.46 -8.00 -15.56
N LYS A 356 -1.10 -8.39 -16.69
CA LYS A 356 -1.61 -7.45 -17.69
C LYS A 356 -2.71 -6.56 -17.15
N PHE A 357 -3.60 -7.10 -16.34
CA PHE A 357 -4.63 -6.31 -15.67
C PHE A 357 -4.03 -5.34 -14.67
N LEU A 358 -3.12 -5.81 -13.80
CA LEU A 358 -2.45 -5.00 -12.79
C LEU A 358 -1.63 -3.84 -13.38
N SER A 359 -1.16 -3.95 -14.62
CA SER A 359 -0.40 -2.88 -15.30
C SER A 359 -1.25 -1.74 -15.85
N GLN A 360 -2.55 -1.70 -15.59
CA GLN A 360 -3.50 -0.69 -16.11
C GLN A 360 -4.16 0.08 -14.96
N GLY A 361 -4.37 1.37 -15.11
CA GLY A 361 -5.04 2.20 -14.12
C GLY A 361 -6.45 1.68 -13.75
N VAL A 362 -7.15 1.02 -14.68
CA VAL A 362 -8.47 0.43 -14.39
C VAL A 362 -8.45 -0.61 -13.28
N SER A 363 -7.34 -1.29 -13.05
CA SER A 363 -7.18 -2.27 -11.98
C SER A 363 -7.23 -1.66 -10.58
N THR A 364 -6.96 -0.36 -10.46
CA THR A 364 -6.91 0.36 -9.19
C THR A 364 -8.21 1.09 -8.86
N LYS A 365 -9.18 1.10 -9.78
CA LYS A 365 -10.37 1.97 -9.72
C LYS A 365 -11.11 1.89 -8.39
N GLU A 366 -11.49 0.69 -7.95
CA GLU A 366 -12.29 0.49 -6.74
C GLU A 366 -11.54 0.98 -5.49
N TRP A 367 -10.21 0.80 -5.45
CA TRP A 367 -9.40 1.28 -4.34
C TRP A 367 -9.24 2.80 -4.38
N VAL A 368 -8.98 3.38 -5.55
CA VAL A 368 -8.91 4.85 -5.71
C VAL A 368 -10.20 5.52 -5.28
N GLU A 369 -11.37 5.00 -5.70
CA GLU A 369 -12.69 5.51 -5.30
C GLU A 369 -12.94 5.35 -3.79
N ALA A 370 -12.33 4.36 -3.14
CA ALA A 370 -12.39 4.18 -1.68
C ALA A 370 -11.47 5.14 -0.90
N GLY A 371 -10.53 5.82 -1.59
CA GLY A 371 -9.60 6.80 -1.02
C GLY A 371 -8.32 6.20 -0.43
N GLY A 372 -7.32 7.06 -0.20
CA GLY A 372 -6.02 6.68 0.37
C GLY A 372 -5.05 6.03 -0.62
N PHE A 373 -5.38 5.97 -1.89
CA PHE A 373 -4.60 5.33 -2.93
C PHE A 373 -4.02 6.36 -3.91
N VAL A 374 -2.78 6.16 -4.31
CA VAL A 374 -2.17 6.90 -5.42
C VAL A 374 -1.74 5.87 -6.47
N SER A 375 -2.23 6.04 -7.69
CA SER A 375 -1.88 5.17 -8.81
C SER A 375 -0.60 5.66 -9.49
N PRO A 376 0.36 4.77 -9.80
CA PRO A 376 1.54 5.11 -10.61
C PRO A 376 1.25 5.10 -12.12
N HIS A 377 0.04 4.70 -12.55
CA HIS A 377 -0.30 4.52 -13.95
C HIS A 377 -0.59 5.85 -14.66
N ASN A 378 -0.03 6.06 -15.84
CA ASN A 378 -0.28 7.24 -16.67
C ASN A 378 -1.71 7.31 -17.22
N ASP A 379 -2.38 6.17 -17.39
CA ASP A 379 -3.77 6.07 -17.86
C ASP A 379 -4.82 6.17 -16.74
N GLN A 380 -4.41 6.55 -15.52
CA GLN A 380 -5.28 6.75 -14.36
C GLN A 380 -6.33 7.83 -14.62
N ASP A 381 -7.60 7.50 -14.46
CA ASP A 381 -8.68 8.49 -14.52
C ASP A 381 -8.74 9.30 -13.22
N MET A 382 -8.32 10.57 -13.30
CA MET A 382 -8.29 11.50 -12.16
C MET A 382 -9.67 11.79 -11.57
N SER A 383 -10.77 11.48 -12.27
CA SER A 383 -12.13 11.65 -11.75
C SER A 383 -12.53 10.62 -10.70
N TRP A 384 -11.78 9.54 -10.56
CA TRP A 384 -12.03 8.51 -9.55
C TRP A 384 -11.56 8.93 -8.15
N TYR A 385 -10.66 9.91 -8.03
CA TYR A 385 -10.23 10.40 -6.72
C TYR A 385 -11.38 11.13 -6.01
N PRO A 386 -11.79 10.66 -4.81
CA PRO A 386 -13.05 11.10 -4.18
C PRO A 386 -13.00 12.53 -3.62
N SER A 387 -11.82 13.06 -3.32
CA SER A 387 -11.71 14.36 -2.65
C SER A 387 -10.55 15.23 -3.15
N ASP A 388 -10.53 16.51 -2.71
CA ASP A 388 -9.41 17.42 -2.94
C ASP A 388 -8.16 17.02 -2.14
N ILE A 389 -8.35 16.26 -1.05
CA ILE A 389 -7.24 15.70 -0.25
C ILE A 389 -6.38 14.79 -1.12
N GLU A 390 -6.99 13.81 -1.80
CA GLU A 390 -6.26 12.89 -2.66
C GLU A 390 -5.65 13.58 -3.87
N ARG A 391 -6.35 14.55 -4.48
CA ARG A 391 -5.79 15.35 -5.57
C ARG A 391 -4.59 16.20 -5.15
N GLY A 392 -4.54 16.61 -3.89
CA GLY A 392 -3.43 17.38 -3.32
C GLY A 392 -2.11 16.61 -3.25
N TYR A 393 -2.14 15.26 -3.20
CA TYR A 393 -0.92 14.45 -3.24
C TYR A 393 -0.15 14.66 -4.56
N ALA A 394 -0.87 14.73 -5.68
CA ALA A 394 -0.27 15.01 -6.98
C ALA A 394 0.39 16.40 -7.01
N GLN A 395 -0.20 17.38 -6.34
CA GLN A 395 0.37 18.73 -6.26
C GLN A 395 1.70 18.71 -5.48
N ILE A 396 1.77 18.03 -4.33
CA ILE A 396 3.02 17.91 -3.55
C ILE A 396 4.12 17.27 -4.40
N LEU A 397 3.80 16.19 -5.13
CA LEU A 397 4.77 15.53 -6.01
C LEU A 397 5.24 16.42 -7.17
N GLN A 398 4.36 17.29 -7.71
CA GLN A 398 4.73 18.24 -8.77
C GLN A 398 5.57 19.41 -8.27
N GLU A 399 5.39 19.83 -7.02
CA GLU A 399 6.11 20.93 -6.38
C GLU A 399 7.42 20.47 -5.71
N ALA A 400 7.67 19.17 -5.64
CA ALA A 400 8.86 18.61 -5.02
C ALA A 400 10.13 18.97 -5.80
N ASP A 401 11.14 19.52 -5.12
CA ASP A 401 12.47 19.78 -5.70
C ASP A 401 13.28 18.49 -5.87
N THR A 402 13.01 17.50 -5.03
CA THR A 402 13.67 16.19 -5.04
C THR A 402 12.66 15.10 -4.64
N PHE A 403 12.68 13.98 -5.37
CA PHE A 403 11.97 12.76 -5.00
C PHE A 403 12.97 11.65 -4.78
N ARG A 404 12.81 10.86 -3.68
CA ARG A 404 13.51 9.59 -3.47
C ARG A 404 12.54 8.54 -2.99
N PHE A 405 12.77 7.33 -3.51
CA PHE A 405 12.08 6.14 -3.00
C PHE A 405 12.65 5.78 -1.62
N ASP A 406 11.84 5.18 -0.77
CA ASP A 406 12.19 4.67 0.56
C ASP A 406 13.51 3.90 0.55
N ALA A 407 14.48 4.32 1.36
CA ALA A 407 15.81 3.74 1.37
C ALA A 407 15.80 2.31 1.90
N SER A 408 15.04 2.05 2.98
CA SER A 408 14.96 0.71 3.57
C SER A 408 14.34 -0.29 2.59
N ASP A 409 13.40 0.16 1.76
CA ASP A 409 12.75 -0.65 0.73
C ASP A 409 13.68 -0.93 -0.48
N LEU A 410 14.64 -0.04 -0.75
CA LEU A 410 15.63 -0.18 -1.84
C LEU A 410 16.86 -0.98 -1.45
N MET A 411 17.26 -0.96 -0.17
CA MET A 411 18.42 -1.69 0.34
C MET A 411 18.25 -3.20 0.19
N PRO A 412 19.35 -3.99 0.19
CA PRO A 412 19.24 -5.44 0.30
C PRO A 412 18.33 -5.85 1.45
N GLY A 413 17.44 -6.84 1.25
CA GLY A 413 16.41 -7.19 2.22
C GLY A 413 16.93 -7.48 3.62
N GLN A 414 18.13 -8.09 3.75
CA GLN A 414 18.77 -8.32 5.04
C GLN A 414 19.19 -7.04 5.78
N VAL A 415 19.37 -5.93 5.06
CA VAL A 415 19.70 -4.62 5.62
C VAL A 415 18.43 -3.82 5.86
N GLY A 416 17.70 -3.46 4.82
CA GLY A 416 16.54 -2.57 4.90
C GLY A 416 15.44 -3.15 5.78
N ALA A 417 14.76 -4.19 5.31
CA ALA A 417 13.70 -4.88 6.05
C ALA A 417 14.21 -5.72 7.23
N GLY A 418 15.53 -6.00 7.27
CA GLY A 418 16.17 -6.77 8.33
C GLY A 418 16.75 -5.91 9.44
N SER A 419 18.04 -5.60 9.33
CA SER A 419 18.80 -4.97 10.41
C SER A 419 18.44 -3.51 10.67
N PHE A 420 18.00 -2.75 9.67
CA PHE A 420 17.63 -1.36 9.86
C PHE A 420 16.29 -1.24 10.60
N TRP A 421 15.23 -1.96 10.18
CA TRP A 421 13.98 -1.99 10.93
C TRP A 421 14.19 -2.45 12.38
N LYS A 422 14.92 -3.58 12.54
CA LYS A 422 15.24 -4.09 13.87
C LYS A 422 16.06 -3.09 14.70
N GLY A 423 17.04 -2.44 14.11
CA GLY A 423 17.88 -1.44 14.76
C GLY A 423 17.06 -0.26 15.28
N MET A 424 16.07 0.19 14.52
CA MET A 424 15.16 1.26 14.97
C MET A 424 14.28 0.79 16.16
N VAL A 425 13.81 -0.46 16.14
CA VAL A 425 13.11 -1.04 17.30
C VAL A 425 14.01 -1.08 18.54
N ASP A 426 15.24 -1.54 18.37
CA ASP A 426 16.23 -1.64 19.45
C ASP A 426 16.54 -0.24 20.02
N TYR A 427 16.77 0.77 19.17
CA TYR A 427 17.01 2.15 19.56
C TYR A 427 15.85 2.77 20.34
N VAL A 428 14.63 2.63 19.83
CA VAL A 428 13.41 3.14 20.53
C VAL A 428 13.15 2.38 21.81
N SER A 429 13.62 1.13 21.93
CA SER A 429 13.58 0.34 23.17
C SER A 429 14.62 0.77 24.21
N GLY A 430 15.59 1.63 23.81
CA GLY A 430 16.62 2.20 24.71
C GLY A 430 18.02 1.60 24.57
N GLU A 431 18.28 0.84 23.49
CA GLU A 431 19.64 0.41 23.15
C GLU A 431 20.49 1.61 22.74
N ASP A 432 21.81 1.48 22.94
CA ASP A 432 22.76 2.53 22.58
C ASP A 432 22.82 2.73 21.07
N LEU A 433 22.75 3.99 20.60
CA LEU A 433 22.73 4.31 19.18
C LEU A 433 24.00 3.83 18.46
N ASP A 434 25.16 3.95 19.08
CA ASP A 434 26.44 3.54 18.48
C ASP A 434 26.44 2.02 18.20
N ASP A 435 25.96 1.22 19.17
CA ASP A 435 25.84 -0.23 19.03
C ASP A 435 24.85 -0.62 17.94
N VAL A 436 23.72 0.08 17.83
CA VAL A 436 22.69 -0.12 16.81
C VAL A 436 23.25 0.15 15.42
N LEU A 437 23.85 1.32 15.20
CA LEU A 437 24.37 1.72 13.88
C LEU A 437 25.49 0.80 13.41
N GLU A 438 26.41 0.43 14.35
CA GLU A 438 27.48 -0.53 14.03
C GLU A 438 26.90 -1.92 13.67
N ALA A 439 25.82 -2.36 14.31
CA ALA A 439 25.18 -3.62 13.98
C ALA A 439 24.55 -3.61 12.58
N ILE A 440 23.91 -2.51 12.19
CA ILE A 440 23.36 -2.34 10.84
C ILE A 440 24.48 -2.31 9.81
N ASP A 441 25.55 -1.54 10.03
CA ASP A 441 26.69 -1.47 9.12
C ASP A 441 27.36 -2.83 8.88
N ARG A 442 27.38 -3.71 9.89
CA ARG A 442 27.93 -5.08 9.75
C ARG A 442 27.04 -6.05 9.00
N SER A 443 25.79 -5.71 8.77
CA SER A 443 24.81 -6.61 8.14
C SER A 443 24.84 -6.56 6.60
N TRP A 444 25.58 -5.60 6.02
CA TRP A 444 25.66 -5.52 4.56
C TRP A 444 26.24 -6.80 3.96
N PRO A 445 25.74 -7.26 2.78
CA PRO A 445 26.30 -8.39 2.08
C PRO A 445 27.82 -8.18 1.81
N GLU A 446 28.61 -9.25 1.94
CA GLU A 446 29.99 -9.23 1.42
C GLU A 446 29.93 -9.22 -0.12
N GLU A 447 30.70 -8.32 -0.77
CA GLU A 447 30.83 -8.24 -2.24
C GLU A 447 31.39 -9.54 -2.87
#